data_3a838d9a6965fd39a4cea89458c9fa40
#
_entry.id   3a838d9a6965fd39a4cea89458c9fa40
#
_cell.length_a   1.000
_cell.length_b   1.000
_cell.length_c   1.000
_cell.angle_alpha   90.00
_cell.angle_beta   90.00
_cell.angle_gamma   90.00
#
_symmetry.space_group_name_H-M   'P 1'
#
loop_
_entity.id
_entity.type
_entity.pdbx_description
1 polymer ?
#
loop_
_entity_poly.entity_id
_entity_poly.type
_entity_poly.pdbx_seq_one_letter_code
_entity_poly.pdbx_strand_id
1 'polypeptide(L)'
;MTSRPGKSRDSLAAELEAEILSGGLAPGDRLFSERQLAERQGVSRPMVREALRILAERGLVEIAPGRGAFVRHPSPLAGSRPLDAVYRRAHPTAWELIEARLVIESETASLAGQRAGLDDVRRLERRLQALESASDPAESVGRDLAFHLEVAVAAHNRILEAVLASLASLLAELMVRTLGEPEAHQRTARFHREVYEAIAARDPERARAAMRSHLDPAPAGLGRQYDDDLDAMALRALRRLGLGDDLPRFLRDVVPADLGSGETVGAR
;
A
#
# COMPACT_ATOMS: atom_id res chain seq x y z
N MET A 1 11.43 -36.75 -34.16
CA MET A 1 10.42 -35.67 -34.05
C MET A 1 10.15 -35.41 -32.59
N THR A 2 10.85 -34.43 -31.98
CA THR A 2 10.62 -34.03 -30.59
C THR A 2 9.36 -33.13 -30.58
N SER A 3 8.27 -33.66 -30.02
CA SER A 3 7.06 -32.86 -29.81
C SER A 3 7.43 -31.66 -28.93
N ARG A 4 7.21 -30.41 -29.42
CA ARG A 4 7.27 -29.21 -28.57
C ARG A 4 6.36 -29.46 -27.37
N PRO A 5 6.86 -29.26 -26.13
CA PRO A 5 5.99 -29.35 -24.97
C PRO A 5 4.82 -28.38 -25.17
N GLY A 6 3.60 -28.88 -25.02
CA GLY A 6 2.39 -28.07 -25.18
C GLY A 6 2.45 -26.85 -24.28
N LYS A 7 2.10 -25.69 -24.79
CA LYS A 7 2.09 -24.42 -24.05
C LYS A 7 1.19 -24.57 -22.81
N SER A 8 1.71 -24.22 -21.64
CA SER A 8 0.95 -24.26 -20.38
C SER A 8 0.37 -22.87 -20.05
N ARG A 9 -0.62 -22.81 -19.13
CA ARG A 9 -1.14 -21.55 -18.60
C ARG A 9 -0.05 -20.66 -17.98
N ASP A 10 0.91 -21.30 -17.29
CA ASP A 10 2.01 -20.60 -16.61
C ASP A 10 3.01 -20.04 -17.62
N SER A 11 3.31 -20.79 -18.71
CA SER A 11 4.17 -20.28 -19.77
C SER A 11 3.52 -19.15 -20.56
N LEU A 12 2.21 -19.20 -20.79
CA LEU A 12 1.47 -18.13 -21.41
C LEU A 12 1.41 -16.88 -20.54
N ALA A 13 1.18 -17.05 -19.23
CA ALA A 13 1.23 -15.95 -18.27
C ALA A 13 2.62 -15.30 -18.26
N ALA A 14 3.70 -16.09 -18.21
CA ALA A 14 5.06 -15.57 -18.23
C ALA A 14 5.41 -14.81 -19.53
N GLU A 15 4.93 -15.24 -20.70
CA GLU A 15 5.12 -14.52 -21.95
C GLU A 15 4.42 -13.14 -21.94
N LEU A 16 3.14 -13.10 -21.52
CA LEU A 16 2.39 -11.86 -21.40
C LEU A 16 2.99 -10.93 -20.33
N GLU A 17 3.43 -11.47 -19.22
CA GLU A 17 4.17 -10.73 -18.19
C GLU A 17 5.43 -10.08 -18.75
N ALA A 18 6.24 -10.82 -19.50
CA ALA A 18 7.45 -10.30 -20.12
C ALA A 18 7.12 -9.16 -21.10
N GLU A 19 6.02 -9.27 -21.86
CA GLU A 19 5.57 -8.22 -22.79
C GLU A 19 5.15 -6.95 -22.03
N ILE A 20 4.44 -7.09 -20.92
CA ILE A 20 4.06 -5.96 -20.03
C ILE A 20 5.31 -5.33 -19.42
N LEU A 21 6.19 -6.12 -18.82
CA LEU A 21 7.38 -5.62 -18.12
C LEU A 21 8.42 -4.99 -19.06
N SER A 22 8.50 -5.44 -20.33
CA SER A 22 9.35 -4.81 -21.34
C SER A 22 8.78 -3.53 -21.93
N GLY A 23 7.54 -3.16 -21.59
CA GLY A 23 6.84 -1.99 -22.14
C GLY A 23 6.20 -2.22 -23.53
N GLY A 24 6.15 -3.46 -23.99
CA GLY A 24 5.43 -3.81 -25.23
C GLY A 24 3.91 -3.62 -25.10
N LEU A 25 3.41 -3.67 -23.85
CA LEU A 25 2.06 -3.28 -23.47
C LEU A 25 2.15 -2.21 -22.39
N ALA A 26 1.61 -1.02 -22.66
CA ALA A 26 1.64 0.10 -21.72
C ALA A 26 0.51 0.01 -20.66
N PRO A 27 0.68 0.63 -19.49
CA PRO A 27 -0.40 0.76 -18.53
C PRO A 27 -1.65 1.41 -19.15
N GLY A 28 -2.81 0.80 -18.92
CA GLY A 28 -4.08 1.19 -19.54
C GLY A 28 -4.38 0.50 -20.86
N ASP A 29 -3.41 -0.12 -21.50
CA ASP A 29 -3.64 -0.84 -22.75
C ASP A 29 -4.60 -2.02 -22.53
N ARG A 30 -5.49 -2.19 -23.48
CA ARG A 30 -6.39 -3.33 -23.53
C ARG A 30 -5.68 -4.53 -24.15
N LEU A 31 -5.63 -5.63 -23.43
CA LEU A 31 -5.15 -6.90 -23.98
C LEU A 31 -6.12 -7.41 -25.05
N PHE A 32 -5.59 -8.20 -25.98
CA PHE A 32 -6.45 -8.93 -26.92
C PHE A 32 -7.52 -9.75 -26.18
N SER A 33 -8.70 -9.88 -26.77
CA SER A 33 -9.76 -10.71 -26.20
C SER A 33 -9.31 -12.16 -26.01
N GLU A 34 -9.93 -12.89 -25.07
CA GLU A 34 -9.63 -14.32 -24.84
C GLU A 34 -9.63 -15.15 -26.15
N ARG A 35 -10.55 -14.84 -27.07
CA ARG A 35 -10.61 -15.49 -28.38
C ARG A 35 -9.39 -15.16 -29.23
N GLN A 36 -9.05 -13.88 -29.36
CA GLN A 36 -7.88 -13.44 -30.13
C GLN A 36 -6.56 -13.96 -29.57
N LEU A 37 -6.41 -13.95 -28.23
CA LEU A 37 -5.23 -14.52 -27.57
C LEU A 37 -5.13 -16.03 -27.82
N ALA A 38 -6.25 -16.76 -27.72
CA ALA A 38 -6.30 -18.19 -27.99
C ALA A 38 -5.86 -18.53 -29.42
N GLU A 39 -6.38 -17.78 -30.41
CA GLU A 39 -6.02 -17.92 -31.82
C GLU A 39 -4.54 -17.60 -32.07
N ARG A 40 -4.04 -16.47 -31.52
CA ARG A 40 -2.64 -16.03 -31.72
C ARG A 40 -1.63 -16.95 -31.08
N GLN A 41 -1.97 -17.50 -29.92
CA GLN A 41 -1.08 -18.32 -29.10
C GLN A 41 -1.23 -19.83 -29.39
N GLY A 42 -2.23 -20.23 -30.20
CA GLY A 42 -2.49 -21.63 -30.52
C GLY A 42 -2.93 -22.46 -29.31
N VAL A 43 -3.66 -21.85 -28.38
CA VAL A 43 -4.09 -22.48 -27.11
C VAL A 43 -5.61 -22.40 -26.93
N SER A 44 -6.15 -23.13 -25.95
CA SER A 44 -7.60 -23.06 -25.64
C SER A 44 -7.97 -21.77 -24.92
N ARG A 45 -9.21 -21.29 -25.09
CA ARG A 45 -9.77 -20.12 -24.36
C ARG A 45 -9.73 -20.29 -22.84
N PRO A 46 -10.06 -21.48 -22.25
CA PRO A 46 -9.89 -21.70 -20.83
C PRO A 46 -8.46 -21.47 -20.35
N MET A 47 -7.45 -21.91 -21.11
CA MET A 47 -6.04 -21.70 -20.77
C MET A 47 -5.69 -20.19 -20.75
N VAL A 48 -6.16 -19.42 -21.72
CA VAL A 48 -5.99 -17.95 -21.73
C VAL A 48 -6.61 -17.33 -20.51
N ARG A 49 -7.84 -17.74 -20.14
CA ARG A 49 -8.53 -17.23 -18.96
C ARG A 49 -7.74 -17.47 -17.67
N GLU A 50 -7.18 -18.68 -17.50
CA GLU A 50 -6.33 -18.98 -16.36
C GLU A 50 -5.02 -18.19 -16.37
N ALA A 51 -4.39 -17.99 -17.52
CA ALA A 51 -3.20 -17.14 -17.65
C ALA A 51 -3.52 -15.67 -17.26
N LEU A 52 -4.65 -15.13 -17.71
CA LEU A 52 -5.07 -13.77 -17.34
C LEU A 52 -5.38 -13.66 -15.83
N ARG A 53 -5.95 -14.72 -15.20
CA ARG A 53 -6.14 -14.74 -13.75
C ARG A 53 -4.81 -14.70 -12.99
N ILE A 54 -3.82 -15.46 -13.43
CA ILE A 54 -2.47 -15.42 -12.85
C ILE A 54 -1.90 -13.99 -12.92
N LEU A 55 -2.04 -13.32 -14.08
CA LEU A 55 -1.58 -11.93 -14.23
C LEU A 55 -2.37 -10.96 -13.34
N ALA A 56 -3.66 -11.18 -13.18
CA ALA A 56 -4.50 -10.36 -12.30
C ALA A 56 -4.12 -10.57 -10.81
N GLU A 57 -3.83 -11.80 -10.39
CA GLU A 57 -3.34 -12.11 -9.05
C GLU A 57 -1.96 -11.47 -8.77
N ARG A 58 -1.11 -11.36 -9.81
CA ARG A 58 0.17 -10.63 -9.75
C ARG A 58 0.01 -9.11 -9.81
N GLY A 59 -1.21 -8.59 -9.99
CA GLY A 59 -1.46 -7.16 -10.07
C GLY A 59 -1.06 -6.51 -11.39
N LEU A 60 -0.73 -7.29 -12.43
CA LEU A 60 -0.30 -6.79 -13.74
C LEU A 60 -1.47 -6.44 -14.67
N VAL A 61 -2.62 -7.08 -14.46
CA VAL A 61 -3.80 -6.96 -15.32
C VAL A 61 -5.04 -6.78 -14.46
N GLU A 62 -5.99 -5.97 -14.96
CA GLU A 62 -7.35 -5.89 -14.45
C GLU A 62 -8.31 -6.57 -15.42
N ILE A 63 -9.13 -7.49 -14.89
CA ILE A 63 -10.19 -8.16 -15.68
C ILE A 63 -11.51 -7.46 -15.37
N ALA A 64 -11.99 -6.66 -16.33
CA ALA A 64 -13.27 -5.96 -16.23
C ALA A 64 -14.37 -6.79 -16.92
N PRO A 65 -15.39 -7.26 -16.18
CA PRO A 65 -16.48 -8.05 -16.76
C PRO A 65 -17.13 -7.36 -17.97
N GLY A 66 -17.25 -8.07 -19.08
CA GLY A 66 -17.81 -7.55 -20.34
C GLY A 66 -16.92 -6.55 -21.11
N ARG A 67 -15.88 -6.00 -20.48
CA ARG A 67 -14.98 -5.02 -21.11
C ARG A 67 -13.65 -5.62 -21.57
N GLY A 68 -13.20 -6.70 -20.94
CA GLY A 68 -11.94 -7.38 -21.27
C GLY A 68 -10.88 -7.22 -20.18
N ALA A 69 -9.62 -7.48 -20.55
CA ALA A 69 -8.47 -7.34 -19.66
C ALA A 69 -7.64 -6.12 -20.07
N PHE A 70 -7.14 -5.40 -19.09
CA PHE A 70 -6.35 -4.17 -19.26
C PHE A 70 -5.06 -4.24 -18.44
N VAL A 71 -3.96 -3.71 -18.97
CA VAL A 71 -2.71 -3.58 -18.21
C VAL A 71 -2.92 -2.59 -17.08
N ARG A 72 -2.62 -2.98 -15.87
CA ARG A 72 -2.70 -2.09 -14.71
C ARG A 72 -1.58 -1.07 -14.72
N HIS A 73 -1.87 0.11 -14.22
CA HIS A 73 -0.82 1.03 -13.82
C HIS A 73 0.00 0.38 -12.70
N PRO A 74 1.34 0.52 -12.70
CA PRO A 74 2.18 0.04 -11.62
C PRO A 74 1.67 0.61 -10.29
N SER A 75 1.24 -0.26 -9.40
CA SER A 75 0.85 0.12 -8.05
C SER A 75 1.64 -0.71 -7.06
N PRO A 76 2.43 -0.10 -6.18
CA PRO A 76 3.16 -0.80 -5.14
C PRO A 76 2.24 -1.65 -4.25
N LEU A 77 1.01 -1.17 -4.03
CA LEU A 77 0.00 -1.90 -3.24
C LEU A 77 -0.54 -3.16 -3.94
N ALA A 78 -0.61 -3.17 -5.27
CA ALA A 78 -1.09 -4.35 -5.99
C ALA A 78 -0.16 -5.57 -5.83
N GLY A 79 1.16 -5.33 -5.71
CA GLY A 79 2.17 -6.37 -5.46
C GLY A 79 2.33 -6.79 -3.99
N SER A 80 1.68 -6.11 -3.05
CA SER A 80 1.91 -6.32 -1.61
C SER A 80 1.22 -7.57 -1.03
N ARG A 81 0.13 -8.06 -1.62
CA ARG A 81 -0.67 -9.18 -1.09
C ARG A 81 0.11 -10.47 -0.81
N PRO A 82 1.01 -10.94 -1.69
CA PRO A 82 1.82 -12.13 -1.39
C PRO A 82 2.74 -11.93 -0.18
N LEU A 83 3.31 -10.71 -0.03
CA LEU A 83 4.18 -10.37 1.09
C LEU A 83 3.40 -10.22 2.40
N ASP A 84 2.19 -9.69 2.38
CA ASP A 84 1.29 -9.64 3.54
C ASP A 84 1.09 -11.04 4.15
N ALA A 85 0.84 -12.06 3.33
CA ALA A 85 0.71 -13.43 3.79
C ALA A 85 2.02 -13.99 4.41
N VAL A 86 3.18 -13.59 3.90
CA VAL A 86 4.49 -13.96 4.47
C VAL A 86 4.68 -13.32 5.84
N TYR A 87 4.40 -12.02 5.95
CA TYR A 87 4.55 -11.27 7.20
C TYR A 87 3.61 -11.82 8.29
N ARG A 88 2.33 -12.05 7.99
CA ARG A 88 1.35 -12.58 8.95
C ARG A 88 1.76 -13.95 9.49
N ARG A 89 2.33 -14.81 8.66
CA ARG A 89 2.83 -16.12 9.11
C ARG A 89 4.04 -16.03 10.03
N ALA A 90 4.76 -14.92 10.02
CA ALA A 90 5.87 -14.67 10.93
C ALA A 90 5.41 -14.16 12.31
N HIS A 91 4.11 -13.80 12.46
CA HIS A 91 3.55 -13.24 13.70
C HIS A 91 4.37 -12.07 14.24
N PRO A 92 4.54 -10.99 13.45
CA PRO A 92 5.39 -9.89 13.86
C PRO A 92 4.81 -9.17 15.07
N THR A 93 5.70 -8.71 15.92
CA THR A 93 5.34 -7.82 17.02
C THR A 93 5.19 -6.38 16.54
N ALA A 94 4.46 -5.56 17.30
CA ALA A 94 4.36 -4.13 17.02
C ALA A 94 5.74 -3.45 17.08
N TRP A 95 6.65 -3.94 17.93
CA TRP A 95 8.01 -3.41 18.05
C TRP A 95 8.82 -3.64 16.78
N GLU A 96 8.84 -4.85 16.24
CA GLU A 96 9.54 -5.16 14.99
C GLU A 96 9.05 -4.29 13.83
N LEU A 97 7.73 -4.04 13.78
CA LEU A 97 7.17 -3.14 12.77
C LEU A 97 7.62 -1.69 12.96
N ILE A 98 7.66 -1.19 14.22
CA ILE A 98 8.13 0.17 14.51
C ILE A 98 9.61 0.34 14.14
N GLU A 99 10.46 -0.65 14.43
CA GLU A 99 11.86 -0.62 14.02
C GLU A 99 12.00 -0.53 12.49
N ALA A 100 11.23 -1.32 11.75
CA ALA A 100 11.19 -1.26 10.29
C ALA A 100 10.71 0.12 9.79
N ARG A 101 9.65 0.67 10.39
CA ARG A 101 9.14 2.02 10.08
C ARG A 101 10.18 3.10 10.33
N LEU A 102 10.87 3.06 11.46
CA LEU A 102 11.90 4.03 11.79
C LEU A 102 13.02 4.08 10.75
N VAL A 103 13.40 2.94 10.18
CA VAL A 103 14.39 2.86 9.11
C VAL A 103 13.84 3.38 7.79
N ILE A 104 12.67 2.86 7.36
CA ILE A 104 12.13 3.11 6.03
C ILE A 104 11.53 4.52 5.94
N GLU A 105 10.67 4.89 6.89
CA GLU A 105 9.89 6.13 6.79
C GLU A 105 10.71 7.38 7.13
N SER A 106 11.69 7.28 8.06
CA SER A 106 12.59 8.39 8.30
C SER A 106 13.44 8.71 7.09
N GLU A 107 13.89 7.68 6.35
CA GLU A 107 14.67 7.87 5.15
C GLU A 107 13.81 8.37 3.99
N THR A 108 12.60 7.84 3.81
CA THR A 108 11.68 8.36 2.78
C THR A 108 11.29 9.81 3.04
N ALA A 109 11.07 10.22 4.29
CA ALA A 109 10.81 11.62 4.63
C ALA A 109 12.01 12.52 4.29
N SER A 110 13.22 12.10 4.60
CA SER A 110 14.44 12.82 4.22
C SER A 110 14.59 12.97 2.71
N LEU A 111 14.40 11.87 1.97
CA LEU A 111 14.45 11.89 0.51
C LEU A 111 13.32 12.75 -0.09
N ALA A 112 12.14 12.74 0.50
CA ALA A 112 11.04 13.64 0.10
C ALA A 112 11.44 15.11 0.30
N GLY A 113 12.06 15.46 1.43
CA GLY A 113 12.59 16.81 1.66
C GLY A 113 13.65 17.25 0.63
N GLN A 114 14.37 16.30 0.02
CA GLN A 114 15.34 16.59 -1.04
C GLN A 114 14.70 16.71 -2.43
N ARG A 115 13.71 15.87 -2.74
CA ARG A 115 13.28 15.56 -4.12
C ARG A 115 11.88 16.02 -4.46
N ALA A 116 11.01 16.23 -3.46
CA ALA A 116 9.61 16.58 -3.68
C ALA A 116 9.47 17.80 -4.58
N GLY A 117 8.66 17.70 -5.62
CA GLY A 117 8.26 18.83 -6.45
C GLY A 117 7.01 19.53 -5.90
N LEU A 118 6.58 20.61 -6.56
CA LEU A 118 5.40 21.36 -6.14
C LEU A 118 4.12 20.51 -6.12
N ASP A 119 4.00 19.57 -7.06
CA ASP A 119 2.82 18.69 -7.13
C ASP A 119 2.82 17.65 -6.01
N ASP A 120 4.00 17.17 -5.61
CA ASP A 120 4.14 16.28 -4.45
C ASP A 120 3.70 17.00 -3.17
N VAL A 121 4.19 18.22 -2.95
CA VAL A 121 3.82 19.06 -1.80
C VAL A 121 2.31 19.30 -1.76
N ARG A 122 1.68 19.61 -2.90
CA ARG A 122 0.22 19.76 -2.99
C ARG A 122 -0.54 18.46 -2.68
N ARG A 123 -0.02 17.30 -3.10
CA ARG A 123 -0.63 16.01 -2.75
C ARG A 123 -0.52 15.73 -1.26
N LEU A 124 0.65 15.93 -0.67
CA LEU A 124 0.87 15.79 0.77
C LEU A 124 -0.04 16.72 1.58
N GLU A 125 -0.21 17.97 1.14
CA GLU A 125 -1.11 18.92 1.79
C GLU A 125 -2.56 18.40 1.80
N ARG A 126 -3.04 17.90 0.66
CA ARG A 126 -4.40 17.30 0.59
C ARG A 126 -4.54 16.09 1.50
N ARG A 127 -3.51 15.22 1.60
CA ARG A 127 -3.52 14.06 2.50
C ARG A 127 -3.57 14.50 3.96
N LEU A 128 -2.78 15.51 4.33
CA LEU A 128 -2.79 16.09 5.68
C LEU A 128 -4.16 16.68 6.03
N GLN A 129 -4.73 17.51 5.17
CA GLN A 129 -6.06 18.10 5.38
C GLN A 129 -7.16 17.04 5.49
N ALA A 130 -7.10 16.00 4.66
CA ALA A 130 -8.00 14.87 4.75
C ALA A 130 -7.87 14.16 6.11
N LEU A 131 -6.65 13.89 6.57
CA LEU A 131 -6.41 13.26 7.87
C LEU A 131 -6.94 14.11 9.02
N GLU A 132 -6.68 15.42 9.02
CA GLU A 132 -7.13 16.36 10.05
C GLU A 132 -8.67 16.51 10.11
N SER A 133 -9.35 16.28 8.99
CA SER A 133 -10.81 16.32 8.91
C SER A 133 -11.50 14.98 9.14
N ALA A 134 -10.75 13.92 9.42
CA ALA A 134 -11.32 12.60 9.69
C ALA A 134 -12.14 12.61 10.99
N SER A 135 -13.38 12.17 10.92
CA SER A 135 -14.31 12.09 12.06
C SER A 135 -14.62 10.65 12.47
N ASP A 136 -14.41 9.70 11.59
CA ASP A 136 -14.61 8.28 11.81
C ASP A 136 -13.26 7.57 12.07
N PRO A 137 -13.15 6.68 13.08
CA PRO A 137 -11.91 5.98 13.37
C PRO A 137 -11.35 5.17 12.21
N ALA A 138 -12.19 4.46 11.45
CA ALA A 138 -11.73 3.66 10.31
C ALA A 138 -11.19 4.57 9.20
N GLU A 139 -11.90 5.68 8.94
CA GLU A 139 -11.45 6.71 8.01
C GLU A 139 -10.11 7.32 8.42
N SER A 140 -9.92 7.58 9.73
CA SER A 140 -8.65 8.09 10.27
C SER A 140 -7.48 7.16 9.97
N VAL A 141 -7.63 5.84 10.15
CA VAL A 141 -6.57 4.86 9.80
C VAL A 141 -6.23 4.92 8.33
N GLY A 142 -7.23 4.89 7.44
CA GLY A 142 -6.99 4.91 6.01
C GLY A 142 -6.30 6.20 5.54
N ARG A 143 -6.66 7.34 6.13
CA ARG A 143 -6.07 8.65 5.80
C ARG A 143 -4.66 8.82 6.38
N ASP A 144 -4.41 8.30 7.57
CA ASP A 144 -3.09 8.24 8.18
C ASP A 144 -2.14 7.39 7.32
N LEU A 145 -2.54 6.17 6.98
CA LEU A 145 -1.79 5.31 6.06
C LEU A 145 -1.53 6.00 4.72
N ALA A 146 -2.55 6.67 4.14
CA ALA A 146 -2.41 7.36 2.87
C ALA A 146 -1.40 8.52 2.93
N PHE A 147 -1.29 9.22 4.07
CA PHE A 147 -0.27 10.25 4.26
C PHE A 147 1.15 9.64 4.24
N HIS A 148 1.40 8.58 5.00
CA HIS A 148 2.70 7.91 5.04
C HIS A 148 3.12 7.38 3.68
N LEU A 149 2.20 6.76 2.94
CA LEU A 149 2.46 6.28 1.59
C LEU A 149 2.72 7.43 0.62
N GLU A 150 2.05 8.58 0.75
CA GLU A 150 2.33 9.76 -0.07
C GLU A 150 3.71 10.36 0.21
N VAL A 151 4.19 10.33 1.46
CA VAL A 151 5.59 10.69 1.79
C VAL A 151 6.57 9.79 1.05
N ALA A 152 6.31 8.48 1.00
CA ALA A 152 7.15 7.54 0.28
C ALA A 152 7.13 7.78 -1.25
N VAL A 153 5.98 8.14 -1.83
CA VAL A 153 5.87 8.55 -3.24
C VAL A 153 6.70 9.81 -3.50
N ALA A 154 6.60 10.82 -2.62
CA ALA A 154 7.34 12.08 -2.73
C ALA A 154 8.87 11.91 -2.57
N ALA A 155 9.33 10.78 -2.02
CA ALA A 155 10.75 10.42 -1.96
C ALA A 155 11.36 10.10 -3.33
N HIS A 156 10.53 9.88 -4.36
CA HIS A 156 10.96 9.48 -5.72
C HIS A 156 11.96 8.32 -5.71
N ASN A 157 11.70 7.33 -4.83
CA ASN A 157 12.42 6.06 -4.74
C ASN A 157 11.42 4.90 -4.79
N ARG A 158 11.19 4.37 -5.99
CA ARG A 158 10.19 3.33 -6.25
C ARG A 158 10.41 2.05 -5.44
N ILE A 159 11.64 1.77 -5.02
CA ILE A 159 11.93 0.58 -4.21
C ILE A 159 11.48 0.81 -2.77
N LEU A 160 11.83 1.93 -2.15
CA LEU A 160 11.36 2.27 -0.79
C LEU A 160 9.84 2.42 -0.74
N GLU A 161 9.24 3.03 -1.78
CA GLU A 161 7.80 3.10 -1.95
C GLU A 161 7.16 1.70 -1.96
N ALA A 162 7.67 0.78 -2.77
CA ALA A 162 7.17 -0.59 -2.84
C ALA A 162 7.37 -1.36 -1.53
N VAL A 163 8.51 -1.17 -0.84
CA VAL A 163 8.77 -1.78 0.46
C VAL A 163 7.77 -1.28 1.50
N LEU A 164 7.55 0.04 1.62
CA LEU A 164 6.57 0.59 2.56
C LEU A 164 5.15 0.13 2.23
N ALA A 165 4.77 0.16 0.95
CA ALA A 165 3.47 -0.32 0.49
C ALA A 165 3.24 -1.81 0.82
N SER A 166 4.29 -2.64 0.81
CA SER A 166 4.17 -4.05 1.20
C SER A 166 3.82 -4.25 2.68
N LEU A 167 4.03 -3.25 3.51
CA LEU A 167 3.69 -3.24 4.93
C LEU A 167 2.32 -2.60 5.23
N ALA A 168 1.58 -2.14 4.21
CA ALA A 168 0.39 -1.30 4.39
C ALA A 168 -0.67 -1.91 5.33
N SER A 169 -0.93 -3.22 5.24
CA SER A 169 -1.88 -3.91 6.14
C SER A 169 -1.38 -3.90 7.60
N LEU A 170 -0.10 -4.17 7.82
CA LEU A 170 0.50 -4.16 9.17
C LEU A 170 0.53 -2.73 9.74
N LEU A 171 0.79 -1.73 8.89
CA LEU A 171 0.73 -0.31 9.28
C LEU A 171 -0.69 0.08 9.74
N ALA A 172 -1.72 -0.32 8.98
CA ALA A 172 -3.10 -0.08 9.35
C ALA A 172 -3.46 -0.74 10.69
N GLU A 173 -3.00 -1.96 10.97
CA GLU A 173 -3.18 -2.65 12.25
C GLU A 173 -2.53 -1.91 13.42
N LEU A 174 -1.31 -1.40 13.23
CA LEU A 174 -0.64 -0.59 14.25
C LEU A 174 -1.37 0.73 14.48
N MET A 175 -1.88 1.38 13.43
CA MET A 175 -2.61 2.65 13.50
C MET A 175 -3.96 2.51 14.22
N VAL A 176 -4.69 1.41 14.02
CA VAL A 176 -5.96 1.12 14.74
C VAL A 176 -5.78 1.23 16.26
N ARG A 177 -4.64 0.80 16.79
CA ARG A 177 -4.36 0.85 18.20
C ARG A 177 -4.38 2.28 18.75
N THR A 178 -3.84 3.24 18.02
CA THR A 178 -3.70 4.64 18.45
C THR A 178 -5.02 5.39 18.47
N LEU A 179 -6.03 4.93 17.74
CA LEU A 179 -7.33 5.59 17.63
C LEU A 179 -8.16 5.57 18.92
N GLY A 180 -7.92 4.63 19.80
CA GLY A 180 -8.63 4.53 21.08
C GLY A 180 -8.19 5.54 22.13
N GLU A 181 -7.23 6.41 21.82
CA GLU A 181 -6.64 7.37 22.75
C GLU A 181 -6.78 8.81 22.20
N PRO A 182 -7.72 9.64 22.73
CA PRO A 182 -7.97 11.01 22.23
C PRO A 182 -6.71 11.89 22.19
N GLU A 183 -5.84 11.73 23.20
CA GLU A 183 -4.56 12.46 23.27
C GLU A 183 -3.55 11.99 22.20
N ALA A 184 -3.60 10.72 21.81
CA ALA A 184 -2.76 10.18 20.76
C ALA A 184 -3.12 10.80 19.40
N HIS A 185 -4.42 10.95 19.11
CA HIS A 185 -4.89 11.55 17.87
C HIS A 185 -4.40 13.00 17.68
N GLN A 186 -4.50 13.83 18.72
CA GLN A 186 -4.01 15.22 18.66
C GLN A 186 -2.49 15.30 18.46
N ARG A 187 -1.72 14.44 19.18
CA ARG A 187 -0.27 14.37 19.01
C ARG A 187 0.10 13.94 17.60
N THR A 188 -0.57 12.93 17.09
CA THR A 188 -0.33 12.38 15.75
C THR A 188 -0.55 13.43 14.66
N ALA A 189 -1.64 14.19 14.72
CA ALA A 189 -1.92 15.28 13.77
C ALA A 189 -0.81 16.34 13.75
N ARG A 190 -0.28 16.72 14.93
CA ARG A 190 0.84 17.68 15.02
C ARG A 190 2.10 17.14 14.32
N PHE A 191 2.47 15.88 14.56
CA PHE A 191 3.67 15.30 13.95
C PHE A 191 3.56 15.20 12.42
N HIS A 192 2.40 14.83 11.88
CA HIS A 192 2.18 14.82 10.43
C HIS A 192 2.39 16.21 9.82
N ARG A 193 1.90 17.25 10.49
CA ARG A 193 2.10 18.64 10.07
C ARG A 193 3.58 19.02 10.09
N GLU A 194 4.33 18.66 11.12
CA GLU A 194 5.78 18.91 11.22
C GLU A 194 6.55 18.22 10.08
N VAL A 195 6.18 16.98 9.71
CA VAL A 195 6.76 16.26 8.57
C VAL A 195 6.44 16.98 7.26
N TYR A 196 5.17 17.34 7.03
CA TYR A 196 4.74 18.07 5.84
C TYR A 196 5.49 19.40 5.69
N GLU A 197 5.55 20.21 6.76
CA GLU A 197 6.23 21.50 6.74
C GLU A 197 7.72 21.38 6.43
N ALA A 198 8.38 20.37 6.96
CA ALA A 198 9.79 20.12 6.69
C ALA A 198 10.03 19.72 5.22
N ILE A 199 9.17 18.88 4.65
CA ILE A 199 9.23 18.48 3.23
C ILE A 199 8.94 19.72 2.33
N ALA A 200 7.92 20.50 2.65
CA ALA A 200 7.57 21.71 1.89
C ALA A 200 8.69 22.76 1.95
N ALA A 201 9.40 22.88 3.07
CA ALA A 201 10.56 23.72 3.24
C ALA A 201 11.84 23.19 2.59
N ARG A 202 11.81 22.00 2.00
CA ARG A 202 12.98 21.31 1.43
C ARG A 202 14.11 21.11 2.44
N ASP A 203 13.75 20.77 3.66
CA ASP A 203 14.70 20.48 4.75
C ASP A 203 14.72 18.97 5.06
N PRO A 204 15.66 18.21 4.45
CA PRO A 204 15.70 16.75 4.59
C PRO A 204 16.01 16.29 6.01
N GLU A 205 16.86 17.02 6.74
CA GLU A 205 17.24 16.62 8.10
C GLU A 205 16.08 16.88 9.08
N ARG A 206 15.39 18.01 8.93
CA ARG A 206 14.17 18.30 9.70
C ARG A 206 13.06 17.29 9.38
N ALA A 207 12.88 16.92 8.11
CA ALA A 207 11.88 15.92 7.72
C ALA A 207 12.18 14.54 8.34
N ARG A 208 13.44 14.11 8.31
CA ARG A 208 13.90 12.88 8.98
C ARG A 208 13.63 12.92 10.49
N ALA A 209 14.02 14.01 11.14
CA ALA A 209 13.84 14.16 12.59
C ALA A 209 12.36 14.19 12.98
N ALA A 210 11.51 14.92 12.23
CA ALA A 210 10.08 14.98 12.46
C ALA A 210 9.41 13.59 12.32
N MET A 211 9.75 12.84 11.26
CA MET A 211 9.25 11.47 11.07
C MET A 211 9.71 10.53 12.19
N ARG A 212 10.98 10.60 12.61
CA ARG A 212 11.47 9.81 13.75
C ARG A 212 10.72 10.13 15.03
N SER A 213 10.49 11.40 15.32
CA SER A 213 9.71 11.83 16.51
C SER A 213 8.26 11.38 16.44
N HIS A 214 7.66 11.35 15.24
CA HIS A 214 6.32 10.84 15.01
C HIS A 214 6.21 9.33 15.29
N LEU A 215 7.22 8.57 14.88
CA LEU A 215 7.24 7.11 15.02
C LEU A 215 7.78 6.63 16.37
N ASP A 216 8.34 7.53 17.19
CA ASP A 216 8.91 7.18 18.49
C ASP A 216 7.80 6.72 19.46
N PRO A 217 7.85 5.47 19.94
CA PRO A 217 6.88 4.95 20.88
C PRO A 217 7.05 5.45 22.30
N ALA A 218 8.20 6.05 22.66
CA ALA A 218 8.53 6.43 24.01
C ALA A 218 7.52 7.39 24.66
N PRO A 219 7.00 8.44 23.95
CA PRO A 219 5.99 9.33 24.53
C PRO A 219 4.64 8.66 24.81
N ALA A 220 4.38 7.51 24.21
CA ALA A 220 3.09 6.83 24.35
C ALA A 220 2.98 5.97 25.61
N GLY A 221 4.05 5.83 26.41
CA GLY A 221 4.02 5.10 27.68
C GLY A 221 3.69 3.61 27.55
N LEU A 222 3.94 3.00 26.42
CA LEU A 222 3.30 1.76 25.99
C LEU A 222 4.03 0.46 26.35
N GLY A 223 5.16 0.54 27.00
CA GLY A 223 5.82 -0.57 27.69
C GLY A 223 5.72 -1.94 26.99
N ARG A 224 5.32 -2.96 27.74
CA ARG A 224 5.23 -4.37 27.29
C ARG A 224 4.20 -4.65 26.18
N GLN A 225 3.29 -3.74 25.85
CA GLN A 225 2.26 -3.96 24.82
C GLN A 225 2.84 -4.01 23.40
N TYR A 226 4.09 -3.61 23.19
CA TYR A 226 4.75 -3.73 21.89
C TYR A 226 5.33 -5.11 21.60
N ASP A 227 5.46 -5.95 22.63
CA ASP A 227 5.89 -7.34 22.50
C ASP A 227 4.73 -8.27 22.09
N ASP A 228 3.50 -7.75 22.07
CA ASP A 228 2.33 -8.51 21.62
C ASP A 228 2.34 -8.71 20.11
N ASP A 229 1.76 -9.85 19.70
CA ASP A 229 1.42 -10.12 18.31
C ASP A 229 0.52 -9.01 17.72
N LEU A 230 0.85 -8.54 16.54
CA LEU A 230 0.22 -7.36 15.93
C LEU A 230 -1.27 -7.58 15.63
N ASP A 231 -1.64 -8.76 15.08
CA ASP A 231 -3.03 -9.11 14.78
C ASP A 231 -3.88 -9.13 16.06
N ALA A 232 -3.34 -9.75 17.13
CA ALA A 232 -4.03 -9.81 18.42
C ALA A 232 -4.22 -8.42 19.03
N MET A 233 -3.25 -7.55 18.88
CA MET A 233 -3.32 -6.16 19.33
C MET A 233 -4.38 -5.37 18.55
N ALA A 234 -4.39 -5.49 17.22
CA ALA A 234 -5.35 -4.82 16.36
C ALA A 234 -6.78 -5.28 16.65
N LEU A 235 -7.02 -6.58 16.80
CA LEU A 235 -8.33 -7.14 17.15
C LEU A 235 -8.85 -6.61 18.49
N ARG A 236 -8.00 -6.50 19.51
CA ARG A 236 -8.39 -5.90 20.79
C ARG A 236 -8.81 -4.44 20.62
N ALA A 237 -8.08 -3.69 19.81
CA ALA A 237 -8.40 -2.29 19.53
C ALA A 237 -9.72 -2.12 18.76
N LEU A 238 -9.96 -2.93 17.72
CA LEU A 238 -11.23 -2.92 16.95
C LEU A 238 -12.43 -3.19 17.85
N ARG A 239 -12.37 -4.20 18.72
CA ARG A 239 -13.44 -4.51 19.69
C ARG A 239 -13.71 -3.35 20.65
N ARG A 240 -12.66 -2.73 21.18
CA ARG A 240 -12.75 -1.57 22.07
C ARG A 240 -13.41 -0.37 21.40
N LEU A 241 -13.17 -0.18 20.10
CA LEU A 241 -13.73 0.91 19.30
C LEU A 241 -15.13 0.61 18.74
N GLY A 242 -15.67 -0.61 18.97
CA GLY A 242 -16.95 -1.02 18.42
C GLY A 242 -16.93 -1.26 16.91
N LEU A 243 -15.76 -1.44 16.31
CA LEU A 243 -15.57 -1.68 14.87
C LEU A 243 -15.64 -3.16 14.48
N GLY A 244 -16.03 -4.03 15.41
CA GLY A 244 -16.19 -5.46 15.18
C GLY A 244 -14.93 -6.27 15.50
N ASP A 245 -14.87 -7.49 14.94
CA ASP A 245 -13.78 -8.45 15.17
C ASP A 245 -13.29 -9.12 13.85
N ASP A 246 -13.72 -8.60 12.70
CA ASP A 246 -13.28 -9.06 11.37
C ASP A 246 -12.12 -8.16 10.87
N LEU A 247 -10.92 -8.43 11.39
CA LEU A 247 -9.70 -7.70 10.99
C LEU A 247 -9.45 -7.75 9.46
N PRO A 248 -9.57 -8.90 8.77
CA PRO A 248 -9.40 -8.93 7.32
C PRO A 248 -10.38 -8.06 6.54
N ARG A 249 -11.63 -7.93 7.02
CA ARG A 249 -12.61 -7.03 6.42
C ARG A 249 -12.22 -5.58 6.65
N PHE A 250 -11.92 -5.22 7.89
CA PHE A 250 -11.49 -3.87 8.25
C PHE A 250 -10.29 -3.42 7.39
N LEU A 251 -9.27 -4.25 7.25
CA LEU A 251 -8.09 -3.92 6.45
C LEU A 251 -8.41 -3.74 4.96
N ARG A 252 -9.33 -4.53 4.40
CA ARG A 252 -9.79 -4.31 3.01
C ARG A 252 -10.49 -2.96 2.82
N ASP A 253 -11.16 -2.47 3.86
CA ASP A 253 -11.92 -1.22 3.80
C ASP A 253 -11.00 0.02 3.98
N VAL A 254 -9.92 -0.09 4.77
CA VAL A 254 -9.04 1.04 5.09
C VAL A 254 -7.77 1.10 4.26
N VAL A 255 -7.22 -0.03 3.80
CA VAL A 255 -6.02 -0.04 2.95
C VAL A 255 -6.43 0.33 1.53
N PRO A 256 -5.91 1.43 0.96
CA PRO A 256 -6.30 1.88 -0.36
C PRO A 256 -5.96 0.83 -1.43
N ALA A 257 -6.82 0.71 -2.44
CA ALA A 257 -6.60 -0.21 -3.55
C ALA A 257 -5.46 0.24 -4.47
N ASP A 258 -5.25 1.55 -4.58
CA ASP A 258 -4.22 2.18 -5.43
C ASP A 258 -3.59 3.40 -4.75
N LEU A 259 -2.26 3.52 -4.88
CA LEU A 259 -1.52 4.75 -4.60
C LEU A 259 -1.43 5.57 -5.89
N GLY A 260 -1.93 6.80 -5.87
CA GLY A 260 -1.70 7.75 -6.96
C GLY A 260 -2.86 8.06 -7.89
N SER A 261 -3.97 7.35 -7.84
CA SER A 261 -5.21 7.85 -8.43
C SER A 261 -5.80 8.90 -7.49
N GLY A 262 -5.73 10.16 -7.89
CA GLY A 262 -6.25 11.31 -7.13
C GLY A 262 -7.78 11.37 -7.04
N GLU A 263 -8.46 10.24 -6.94
CA GLU A 263 -9.91 10.15 -6.79
C GLU A 263 -10.26 9.47 -5.46
N THR A 264 -10.73 10.29 -4.58
CA THR A 264 -11.72 10.08 -3.52
C THR A 264 -12.06 8.63 -3.13
N VAL A 265 -11.51 8.18 -1.99
CA VAL A 265 -12.27 7.30 -1.10
C VAL A 265 -13.34 8.20 -0.45
N GLY A 266 -14.57 8.06 -0.87
CA GLY A 266 -15.66 8.72 -0.20
C GLY A 266 -16.82 9.07 -1.11
N ALA A 267 -17.81 8.26 -1.10
CA ALA A 267 -19.25 8.54 -1.11
C ALA A 267 -19.98 7.27 -1.57
N ARG A 268 -20.31 6.43 -0.65
CA ARG A 268 -21.55 5.64 -0.70
C ARG A 268 -22.14 5.57 0.69
#